data_9019e6f461df02bf33d3634e895f8ae8
#
_entry.id   9019e6f461df02bf33d3634e895f8ae8
#
_cell.length_a   1.000
_cell.length_b   1.000
_cell.length_c   1.000
_cell.angle_alpha   90.00
_cell.angle_beta   90.00
_cell.angle_gamma   90.00
#
_symmetry.space_group_name_H-M   'P 1'
#
loop_
_entity.id
_entity.type
_entity.pdbx_description
1 polymer ?
#
loop_
_entity_poly.entity_id
_entity_poly.type
_entity_poly.pdbx_seq_one_letter_code
_entity_poly.pdbx_strand_id
1 'polypeptide(L)'
;MTNPTLLVAKHTYLTRLKKKSFWWLIISPILLIAVAGGLGFGISYFSNDQPAKIALIGPNTSREAISQSANKLNIKVSSVTDEKSAQKALKKQTIDGILTLNGGQGTLVTQPKAPEIDKDQLQAVLSQLFLATQAADYGLTARQTAALMTPFSLKTTVQNQSSQQDADSNQAAKAVISVAVTIIVLLIVSTYASLIGNEIANEKSSRIMETLLAASSAQAQYFGKLLGITGLLVTQLLSYVVLGVGANLFGQQITMVKQALSYLTALTPAFLTYTFVFIIVATGLYLILAAIAASLVNDTSQVSQAMVPVTTLAMIPYVVGLASASNGGNNIVVRIFAYIPFISQSTMPSLLANQYVNWWQALLSLTISLIALVALAQYGQKLYAKNVLSYSDENILKQLLASFKRS
;
A
#
# COMPACT_ATOMS: atom_id res chain seq x y z
N MET A 1 7.95 -46.34 -3.90
CA MET A 1 6.91 -45.89 -2.94
C MET A 1 6.86 -44.36 -2.98
N THR A 2 5.75 -43.80 -3.38
CA THR A 2 5.58 -42.30 -3.42
C THR A 2 5.59 -41.77 -2.00
N ASN A 3 6.40 -40.74 -1.72
CA ASN A 3 6.45 -40.09 -0.40
C ASN A 3 5.03 -39.58 -0.03
N PRO A 4 4.45 -40.02 1.11
CA PRO A 4 3.08 -39.68 1.49
C PRO A 4 2.86 -38.15 1.60
N THR A 5 3.87 -37.39 2.03
CA THR A 5 3.84 -35.93 2.07
C THR A 5 3.60 -35.33 0.69
N LEU A 6 4.31 -35.83 -0.34
CA LEU A 6 4.19 -35.34 -1.70
C LEU A 6 2.81 -35.69 -2.30
N LEU A 7 2.26 -36.84 -1.94
CA LEU A 7 0.93 -37.26 -2.38
C LEU A 7 -0.15 -36.35 -1.81
N VAL A 8 -0.08 -36.04 -0.51
CA VAL A 8 -0.98 -35.08 0.14
C VAL A 8 -0.81 -33.67 -0.49
N ALA A 9 0.41 -33.22 -0.71
CA ALA A 9 0.68 -31.92 -1.33
C ALA A 9 0.06 -31.83 -2.74
N LYS A 10 0.28 -32.85 -3.56
CA LYS A 10 -0.30 -32.93 -4.91
C LYS A 10 -1.83 -32.94 -4.88
N HIS A 11 -2.42 -33.71 -3.97
CA HIS A 11 -3.87 -33.78 -3.81
C HIS A 11 -4.46 -32.42 -3.40
N THR A 12 -3.92 -31.78 -2.36
CA THR A 12 -4.34 -30.46 -1.89
C THR A 12 -4.21 -29.42 -3.01
N TYR A 13 -3.07 -29.38 -3.70
CA TYR A 13 -2.82 -28.47 -4.79
C TYR A 13 -3.84 -28.65 -5.94
N LEU A 14 -3.97 -29.87 -6.48
CA LEU A 14 -4.84 -30.13 -7.64
C LEU A 14 -6.32 -29.93 -7.32
N THR A 15 -6.75 -30.33 -6.12
CA THR A 15 -8.16 -30.17 -5.69
C THR A 15 -8.53 -28.69 -5.59
N ARG A 16 -7.64 -27.85 -5.11
CA ARG A 16 -7.87 -26.41 -4.98
C ARG A 16 -7.70 -25.65 -6.30
N LEU A 17 -6.72 -26.03 -7.11
CA LEU A 17 -6.48 -25.42 -8.43
C LEU A 17 -7.70 -25.53 -9.35
N LYS A 18 -8.44 -26.66 -9.26
CA LYS A 18 -9.64 -26.90 -10.07
C LYS A 18 -10.88 -26.14 -9.59
N LYS A 19 -10.88 -25.60 -8.37
CA LYS A 19 -12.02 -24.85 -7.84
C LYS A 19 -12.10 -23.44 -8.43
N LYS A 20 -13.29 -23.03 -8.84
CA LYS A 20 -13.55 -21.66 -9.33
C LYS A 20 -13.12 -20.59 -8.32
N SER A 21 -13.18 -20.89 -7.01
CA SER A 21 -12.75 -19.98 -5.94
C SER A 21 -11.26 -19.62 -6.03
N PHE A 22 -10.40 -20.50 -6.53
CA PHE A 22 -8.97 -20.20 -6.73
C PHE A 22 -8.77 -19.15 -7.84
N TRP A 23 -9.51 -19.25 -8.93
CA TRP A 23 -9.42 -18.27 -10.01
C TRP A 23 -9.97 -16.90 -9.59
N TRP A 24 -11.01 -16.87 -8.78
CA TRP A 24 -11.47 -15.64 -8.14
C TRP A 24 -10.41 -15.01 -7.24
N LEU A 25 -9.60 -15.82 -6.56
CA LEU A 25 -8.51 -15.35 -5.71
C LEU A 25 -7.41 -14.67 -6.53
N ILE A 26 -7.14 -15.14 -7.75
CA ILE A 26 -6.20 -14.49 -8.69
C ILE A 26 -6.78 -13.18 -9.22
N ILE A 27 -8.07 -13.17 -9.56
CA ILE A 27 -8.72 -12.02 -10.20
C ILE A 27 -9.04 -10.91 -9.19
N SER A 28 -9.39 -11.24 -7.93
CA SER A 28 -9.89 -10.27 -6.94
C SER A 28 -8.94 -9.10 -6.64
N PRO A 29 -7.62 -9.24 -6.48
CA PRO A 29 -6.73 -8.11 -6.27
C PRO A 29 -6.62 -7.21 -7.51
N ILE A 30 -6.67 -7.81 -8.70
CA ILE A 30 -6.62 -7.07 -9.98
C ILE A 30 -7.91 -6.26 -10.13
N LEU A 31 -9.05 -6.88 -9.85
CA LEU A 31 -10.36 -6.23 -9.88
C LEU A 31 -10.43 -5.10 -8.85
N LEU A 32 -9.90 -5.30 -7.65
CA LEU A 32 -9.83 -4.27 -6.61
C LEU A 32 -9.00 -3.07 -7.07
N ILE A 33 -7.83 -3.30 -7.67
CA ILE A 33 -6.99 -2.24 -8.25
C ILE A 33 -7.71 -1.54 -9.40
N ALA A 34 -8.38 -2.29 -10.27
CA ALA A 34 -9.13 -1.73 -11.38
C ALA A 34 -10.32 -0.88 -10.91
N VAL A 35 -11.05 -1.33 -9.89
CA VAL A 35 -12.16 -0.57 -9.29
C VAL A 35 -11.64 0.67 -8.56
N ALA A 36 -10.60 0.54 -7.75
CA ALA A 36 -9.99 1.68 -7.05
C ALA A 36 -9.44 2.72 -8.03
N GLY A 37 -8.77 2.28 -9.09
CA GLY A 37 -8.30 3.15 -10.17
C GLY A 37 -9.45 3.79 -10.95
N GLY A 38 -10.50 3.02 -11.26
CA GLY A 38 -11.70 3.51 -11.92
C GLY A 38 -12.48 4.54 -11.09
N LEU A 39 -12.59 4.30 -9.77
CA LEU A 39 -13.18 5.25 -8.83
C LEU A 39 -12.32 6.52 -8.72
N GLY A 40 -11.00 6.37 -8.58
CA GLY A 40 -10.07 7.51 -8.56
C GLY A 40 -10.16 8.36 -9.83
N PHE A 41 -10.19 7.72 -10.99
CA PHE A 41 -10.40 8.40 -12.27
C PHE A 41 -11.79 9.02 -12.36
N GLY A 42 -12.83 8.31 -11.94
CA GLY A 42 -14.21 8.84 -11.90
C GLY A 42 -14.30 10.06 -10.97
N ILE A 43 -13.76 9.98 -9.76
CA ILE A 43 -13.74 11.11 -8.84
C ILE A 43 -12.95 12.28 -9.45
N SER A 44 -11.79 12.05 -10.05
CA SER A 44 -11.01 13.08 -10.74
C SER A 44 -11.76 13.67 -11.96
N TYR A 45 -12.46 12.84 -12.72
CA TYR A 45 -13.23 13.27 -13.89
C TYR A 45 -14.52 14.01 -13.51
N PHE A 46 -15.18 13.59 -12.42
CA PHE A 46 -16.38 14.23 -11.89
C PHE A 46 -16.09 15.32 -10.86
N SER A 47 -14.91 15.35 -10.26
CA SER A 47 -14.37 16.54 -9.59
C SER A 47 -14.11 17.53 -10.70
N ASN A 48 -15.19 18.21 -11.09
CA ASN A 48 -15.13 19.29 -12.04
C ASN A 48 -14.07 20.26 -11.51
N ASP A 49 -12.92 20.33 -12.15
CA ASP A 49 -11.91 21.39 -11.94
C ASP A 49 -12.50 22.73 -12.41
N GLN A 50 -13.68 23.06 -11.88
CA GLN A 50 -14.23 24.40 -12.08
C GLN A 50 -13.31 25.34 -11.30
N PRO A 51 -12.73 26.31 -12.00
CA PRO A 51 -11.87 27.29 -11.35
C PRO A 51 -12.66 27.97 -10.22
N ALA A 52 -12.07 28.04 -9.03
CA ALA A 52 -12.69 28.67 -7.88
C ALA A 52 -13.03 30.12 -8.21
N LYS A 53 -14.29 30.52 -8.06
CA LYS A 53 -14.72 31.90 -8.29
C LYS A 53 -14.38 32.77 -7.09
N ILE A 54 -13.42 33.68 -7.25
CA ILE A 54 -12.92 34.52 -6.16
C ILE A 54 -13.23 35.98 -6.45
N ALA A 55 -13.78 36.69 -5.43
CA ALA A 55 -13.85 38.14 -5.45
C ALA A 55 -12.50 38.69 -4.96
N LEU A 56 -11.93 39.63 -5.72
CA LEU A 56 -10.69 40.32 -5.43
C LEU A 56 -11.00 41.73 -4.93
N ILE A 57 -10.57 42.03 -3.69
CA ILE A 57 -10.71 43.34 -3.05
C ILE A 57 -9.30 43.88 -2.84
N GLY A 58 -8.98 44.97 -3.51
CA GLY A 58 -7.65 45.58 -3.48
C GLY A 58 -7.40 46.49 -4.67
N PRO A 59 -6.15 46.99 -4.83
CA PRO A 59 -5.79 47.86 -5.94
C PRO A 59 -6.05 47.28 -7.32
N ASN A 60 -6.43 48.07 -8.29
CA ASN A 60 -6.76 47.62 -9.66
C ASN A 60 -5.57 46.93 -10.34
N THR A 61 -4.35 47.42 -10.09
CA THR A 61 -3.11 46.83 -10.62
C THR A 61 -2.92 45.39 -10.16
N SER A 62 -3.19 45.09 -8.89
CA SER A 62 -3.10 43.76 -8.34
C SER A 62 -4.18 42.82 -8.93
N ARG A 63 -5.35 43.36 -9.24
CA ARG A 63 -6.45 42.63 -9.85
C ARG A 63 -6.13 42.19 -11.28
N GLU A 64 -5.57 43.07 -12.10
CA GLU A 64 -5.16 42.77 -13.48
C GLU A 64 -4.06 41.68 -13.50
N ALA A 65 -3.05 41.81 -12.65
CA ALA A 65 -1.96 40.83 -12.57
C ALA A 65 -2.43 39.43 -12.09
N ILE A 66 -3.32 39.38 -11.11
CA ILE A 66 -3.92 38.10 -10.67
C ILE A 66 -4.85 37.53 -11.75
N SER A 67 -5.60 38.36 -12.47
CA SER A 67 -6.46 37.87 -13.56
C SER A 67 -5.65 37.28 -14.71
N GLN A 68 -4.46 37.81 -15.01
CA GLN A 68 -3.52 37.21 -15.98
C GLN A 68 -2.96 35.87 -15.52
N SER A 69 -2.80 35.69 -14.21
CA SER A 69 -2.33 34.45 -13.61
C SER A 69 -3.46 33.48 -13.23
N ALA A 70 -4.72 33.86 -13.44
CA ALA A 70 -5.90 33.14 -13.00
C ALA A 70 -5.96 31.68 -13.52
N ASN A 71 -5.57 31.46 -14.78
CA ASN A 71 -5.52 30.13 -15.38
C ASN A 71 -4.46 29.22 -14.72
N LYS A 72 -3.34 29.76 -14.28
CA LYS A 72 -2.29 28.99 -13.58
C LYS A 72 -2.72 28.62 -12.15
N LEU A 73 -3.52 29.50 -11.53
CA LEU A 73 -4.02 29.34 -10.16
C LEU A 73 -5.35 28.57 -10.08
N ASN A 74 -5.87 28.13 -11.22
CA ASN A 74 -7.22 27.53 -11.32
C ASN A 74 -8.30 28.34 -10.60
N ILE A 75 -8.27 29.68 -10.78
CA ILE A 75 -9.24 30.61 -10.20
C ILE A 75 -9.93 31.42 -11.29
N LYS A 76 -11.16 31.82 -11.05
CA LYS A 76 -11.90 32.76 -11.87
C LYS A 76 -12.20 34.01 -11.06
N VAL A 77 -11.65 35.15 -11.49
CA VAL A 77 -11.84 36.41 -10.79
C VAL A 77 -13.28 36.93 -11.05
N SER A 78 -14.02 37.17 -9.98
CA SER A 78 -15.39 37.71 -10.03
C SER A 78 -15.34 39.21 -10.32
N SER A 79 -16.42 39.73 -10.95
CA SER A 79 -16.60 41.18 -11.18
C SER A 79 -16.90 41.96 -9.89
N VAL A 80 -17.16 41.30 -8.79
CA VAL A 80 -17.48 41.95 -7.49
C VAL A 80 -16.24 42.56 -6.89
N THR A 81 -16.25 43.88 -6.64
CA THR A 81 -15.10 44.67 -6.17
C THR A 81 -15.31 45.26 -4.78
N ASP A 82 -16.56 45.31 -4.32
CA ASP A 82 -16.91 45.85 -3.01
C ASP A 82 -17.03 44.75 -1.94
N GLU A 83 -16.49 45.01 -0.77
CA GLU A 83 -16.42 44.03 0.32
C GLU A 83 -17.80 43.57 0.79
N LYS A 84 -18.75 44.52 0.95
CA LYS A 84 -20.11 44.19 1.38
C LYS A 84 -20.84 43.34 0.34
N SER A 85 -20.62 43.63 -0.95
CA SER A 85 -21.19 42.86 -2.05
C SER A 85 -20.52 41.47 -2.16
N ALA A 86 -19.21 41.38 -1.93
CA ALA A 86 -18.50 40.11 -1.91
C ALA A 86 -18.95 39.19 -0.75
N GLN A 87 -19.16 39.75 0.45
CA GLN A 87 -19.69 38.98 1.58
C GLN A 87 -21.10 38.47 1.33
N LYS A 88 -21.97 39.29 0.67
CA LYS A 88 -23.31 38.86 0.25
C LYS A 88 -23.25 37.76 -0.81
N ALA A 89 -22.35 37.89 -1.77
CA ALA A 89 -22.13 36.89 -2.83
C ALA A 89 -21.57 35.56 -2.25
N LEU A 90 -20.68 35.64 -1.28
CA LEU A 90 -20.17 34.48 -0.57
C LEU A 90 -21.27 33.75 0.20
N LYS A 91 -22.11 34.49 0.96
CA LYS A 91 -23.27 33.91 1.66
C LYS A 91 -24.31 33.30 0.72
N LYS A 92 -24.50 33.87 -0.49
CA LYS A 92 -25.37 33.33 -1.52
C LYS A 92 -24.74 32.21 -2.35
N GLN A 93 -23.54 31.80 -2.06
CA GLN A 93 -22.78 30.76 -2.77
C GLN A 93 -22.59 31.03 -4.26
N THR A 94 -22.57 32.31 -4.68
CA THR A 94 -22.29 32.72 -6.07
C THR A 94 -20.81 32.87 -6.35
N ILE A 95 -19.98 32.99 -5.27
CA ILE A 95 -18.51 32.96 -5.28
C ILE A 95 -18.02 31.99 -4.21
N ASP A 96 -16.85 31.44 -4.43
CA ASP A 96 -16.25 30.40 -3.58
C ASP A 96 -15.29 30.98 -2.52
N GLY A 97 -14.78 32.22 -2.76
CA GLY A 97 -13.89 32.89 -1.83
C GLY A 97 -13.78 34.40 -2.05
N ILE A 98 -13.20 35.08 -1.07
CA ILE A 98 -12.86 36.49 -1.10
C ILE A 98 -11.38 36.61 -0.77
N LEU A 99 -10.60 37.21 -1.66
CA LEU A 99 -9.21 37.58 -1.44
C LEU A 99 -9.10 39.08 -1.26
N THR A 100 -8.77 39.52 -0.05
CA THR A 100 -8.55 40.92 0.30
C THR A 100 -7.07 41.22 0.38
N LEU A 101 -6.58 42.23 -0.34
CA LEU A 101 -5.21 42.64 -0.39
C LEU A 101 -5.05 44.03 0.25
N ASN A 102 -4.27 44.12 1.35
CA ASN A 102 -3.97 45.35 2.05
C ASN A 102 -2.47 45.42 2.37
N GLY A 103 -1.75 46.36 1.74
CA GLY A 103 -0.41 46.77 2.17
C GLY A 103 0.63 45.66 2.37
N GLY A 104 0.61 44.61 1.52
CA GLY A 104 1.52 43.47 1.63
C GLY A 104 0.97 42.28 2.43
N GLN A 105 -0.24 42.37 2.94
CA GLN A 105 -0.96 41.25 3.54
C GLN A 105 -2.15 40.87 2.67
N GLY A 106 -2.29 39.56 2.42
CA GLY A 106 -3.44 38.98 1.75
C GLY A 106 -4.28 38.12 2.73
N THR A 107 -5.59 38.36 2.77
CA THR A 107 -6.53 37.53 3.53
C THR A 107 -7.45 36.81 2.58
N LEU A 108 -7.38 35.49 2.57
CA LEU A 108 -8.24 34.62 1.77
C LEU A 108 -9.30 34.00 2.67
N VAL A 109 -10.57 34.30 2.42
CA VAL A 109 -11.73 33.68 3.10
C VAL A 109 -12.44 32.81 2.08
N THR A 110 -12.53 31.50 2.36
CA THR A 110 -13.18 30.52 1.49
C THR A 110 -14.35 29.83 2.18
N GLN A 111 -15.25 29.26 1.40
CA GLN A 111 -16.31 28.40 1.93
C GLN A 111 -15.78 26.97 2.19
N PRO A 112 -16.38 26.21 3.13
CA PRO A 112 -15.98 24.83 3.43
C PRO A 112 -16.09 23.85 2.25
N LYS A 113 -16.90 24.17 1.24
CA LYS A 113 -17.12 23.39 0.01
C LYS A 113 -16.51 24.03 -1.24
N ALA A 114 -15.69 25.07 -1.06
CA ALA A 114 -15.01 25.72 -2.19
C ALA A 114 -14.03 24.76 -2.86
N PRO A 115 -13.84 24.86 -4.20
CA PRO A 115 -12.75 24.18 -4.89
C PRO A 115 -11.40 24.48 -4.22
N GLU A 116 -10.50 23.51 -4.18
CA GLU A 116 -9.19 23.66 -3.54
C GLU A 116 -8.36 24.67 -4.33
N ILE A 117 -7.84 25.69 -3.63
CA ILE A 117 -6.96 26.70 -4.18
C ILE A 117 -5.56 26.38 -3.67
N ASP A 118 -4.62 26.24 -4.58
CA ASP A 118 -3.22 26.07 -4.23
C ASP A 118 -2.67 27.34 -3.54
N LYS A 119 -2.64 27.30 -2.20
CA LYS A 119 -2.23 28.42 -1.35
C LYS A 119 -0.78 28.79 -1.57
N ASP A 120 0.08 27.81 -1.86
CA ASP A 120 1.51 28.02 -2.02
C ASP A 120 1.79 28.73 -3.34
N GLN A 121 1.15 28.33 -4.42
CA GLN A 121 1.22 29.03 -5.70
C GLN A 121 0.60 30.43 -5.62
N LEU A 122 -0.54 30.57 -4.94
CA LEU A 122 -1.18 31.88 -4.74
C LEU A 122 -0.27 32.81 -3.96
N GLN A 123 0.34 32.33 -2.88
CA GLN A 123 1.28 33.11 -2.07
C GLN A 123 2.53 33.51 -2.89
N ALA A 124 3.06 32.61 -3.73
CA ALA A 124 4.19 32.91 -4.60
C ALA A 124 3.86 34.05 -5.60
N VAL A 125 2.67 33.98 -6.25
CA VAL A 125 2.21 35.00 -7.17
C VAL A 125 1.98 36.34 -6.47
N LEU A 126 1.36 36.34 -5.29
CA LEU A 126 1.13 37.53 -4.49
C LEU A 126 2.45 38.17 -4.01
N SER A 127 3.42 37.34 -3.61
CA SER A 127 4.77 37.82 -3.19
C SER A 127 5.50 38.48 -4.36
N GLN A 128 5.45 37.89 -5.56
CA GLN A 128 6.03 38.47 -6.76
C GLN A 128 5.40 39.82 -7.11
N LEU A 129 4.07 39.86 -7.02
CA LEU A 129 3.31 41.09 -7.30
C LEU A 129 3.66 42.20 -6.30
N PHE A 130 3.74 41.86 -5.01
CA PHE A 130 4.11 42.81 -3.97
C PHE A 130 5.51 43.34 -4.15
N LEU A 131 6.48 42.48 -4.46
CA LEU A 131 7.86 42.88 -4.76
C LEU A 131 7.94 43.79 -5.99
N ALA A 132 7.16 43.51 -7.04
CA ALA A 132 7.10 44.34 -8.24
C ALA A 132 6.55 45.75 -7.94
N THR A 133 5.52 45.84 -7.13
CA THR A 133 4.95 47.14 -6.71
C THR A 133 5.91 47.94 -5.86
N GLN A 134 6.55 47.30 -4.87
CA GLN A 134 7.56 47.94 -4.02
C GLN A 134 8.78 48.42 -4.84
N ALA A 135 9.23 47.59 -5.78
CA ALA A 135 10.34 47.96 -6.65
C ALA A 135 10.03 49.22 -7.51
N ALA A 136 8.80 49.36 -7.99
CA ALA A 136 8.33 50.53 -8.72
C ALA A 136 8.29 51.76 -7.80
N ASP A 137 7.79 51.61 -6.57
CA ASP A 137 7.72 52.69 -5.57
C ASP A 137 9.15 53.23 -5.18
N TYR A 138 10.13 52.32 -5.14
CA TYR A 138 11.52 52.68 -4.89
C TYR A 138 12.31 53.14 -6.15
N GLY A 139 11.66 53.25 -7.30
CA GLY A 139 12.27 53.71 -8.55
C GLY A 139 13.29 52.73 -9.16
N LEU A 140 13.17 51.46 -8.85
CA LEU A 140 14.04 50.41 -9.42
C LEU A 140 13.73 50.19 -10.90
N THR A 141 14.77 50.02 -11.70
CA THR A 141 14.60 49.68 -13.12
C THR A 141 14.10 48.25 -13.27
N ALA A 142 13.41 47.97 -14.39
CA ALA A 142 12.90 46.60 -14.68
C ALA A 142 13.99 45.51 -14.58
N ARG A 143 15.24 45.83 -14.94
CA ARG A 143 16.39 44.91 -14.81
C ARG A 143 16.79 44.65 -13.37
N GLN A 144 16.75 45.66 -12.51
CA GLN A 144 17.04 45.52 -11.09
C GLN A 144 15.94 44.75 -10.38
N THR A 145 14.69 45.04 -10.73
CA THR A 145 13.53 44.29 -10.22
C THR A 145 13.59 42.82 -10.61
N ALA A 146 13.89 42.51 -11.88
CA ALA A 146 14.06 41.13 -12.35
C ALA A 146 15.19 40.37 -11.62
N ALA A 147 16.30 41.09 -11.32
CA ALA A 147 17.42 40.51 -10.56
C ALA A 147 17.05 40.21 -9.11
N LEU A 148 16.23 41.03 -8.46
CA LEU A 148 15.72 40.81 -7.10
C LEU A 148 14.64 39.72 -7.06
N MET A 149 13.89 39.54 -8.15
CA MET A 149 12.85 38.52 -8.29
C MET A 149 13.37 37.13 -8.69
N THR A 150 14.68 37.05 -9.08
CA THR A 150 15.27 35.75 -9.38
C THR A 150 15.32 34.92 -8.10
N PRO A 151 14.52 33.83 -7.98
CA PRO A 151 14.56 32.99 -6.79
C PRO A 151 15.94 32.36 -6.69
N PHE A 152 16.47 32.27 -5.47
CA PHE A 152 17.71 31.55 -5.20
C PHE A 152 17.55 30.10 -5.69
N SER A 153 18.30 29.75 -6.73
CA SER A 153 18.27 28.39 -7.28
C SER A 153 19.12 27.47 -6.42
N LEU A 154 18.50 26.74 -5.52
CA LEU A 154 19.13 25.63 -4.79
C LEU A 154 19.16 24.38 -5.68
N LYS A 155 20.31 24.10 -6.28
CA LYS A 155 20.50 22.86 -7.01
C LYS A 155 20.86 21.74 -6.03
N THR A 156 19.87 20.93 -5.64
CA THR A 156 20.10 19.74 -4.83
C THR A 156 20.55 18.60 -5.74
N THR A 157 21.81 18.18 -5.59
CA THR A 157 22.33 17.01 -6.31
C THR A 157 22.39 15.84 -5.31
N VAL A 158 21.57 14.83 -5.52
CA VAL A 158 21.69 13.58 -4.76
C VAL A 158 22.84 12.79 -5.39
N GLN A 159 23.86 12.48 -4.58
CA GLN A 159 25.00 11.69 -5.04
C GLN A 159 24.51 10.34 -5.56
N ASN A 160 24.76 10.04 -6.83
CA ASN A 160 24.30 8.87 -7.58
C ASN A 160 22.93 8.91 -8.28
N GLN A 161 22.34 10.09 -8.52
CA GLN A 161 21.15 10.19 -9.41
C GLN A 161 21.39 11.20 -10.53
N SER A 162 21.08 10.80 -11.76
CA SER A 162 21.48 11.50 -12.98
C SER A 162 20.54 12.62 -13.47
N SER A 163 19.43 12.94 -12.77
CA SER A 163 18.62 14.12 -13.09
C SER A 163 17.60 14.46 -12.00
N GLN A 164 17.37 15.76 -11.77
CA GLN A 164 16.52 16.30 -10.72
C GLN A 164 15.01 16.06 -11.00
N GLN A 165 14.64 16.02 -12.27
CA GLN A 165 13.25 15.79 -12.71
C GLN A 165 12.82 14.33 -12.55
N ASP A 166 13.79 13.39 -12.55
CA ASP A 166 13.57 11.98 -12.30
C ASP A 166 13.50 11.63 -10.80
N ALA A 167 13.99 12.51 -9.91
CA ALA A 167 14.02 12.26 -8.47
C ALA A 167 12.63 12.36 -7.84
N ASP A 168 11.85 13.39 -8.14
CA ASP A 168 10.51 13.60 -7.55
C ASP A 168 9.48 12.61 -8.11
N SER A 169 9.52 12.35 -9.42
CA SER A 169 8.68 11.32 -10.04
C SER A 169 9.01 9.92 -9.53
N ASN A 170 10.29 9.61 -9.32
CA ASN A 170 10.74 8.35 -8.74
C ASN A 170 10.36 8.19 -7.26
N GLN A 171 10.32 9.26 -6.48
CA GLN A 171 9.94 9.20 -5.06
C GLN A 171 8.44 8.89 -4.92
N ALA A 172 7.58 9.53 -5.69
CA ALA A 172 6.16 9.22 -5.72
C ALA A 172 5.91 7.77 -6.19
N ALA A 173 6.61 7.32 -7.25
CA ALA A 173 6.54 5.95 -7.73
C ALA A 173 6.94 4.93 -6.65
N LYS A 174 8.04 5.17 -5.94
CA LYS A 174 8.52 4.30 -4.85
C LYS A 174 7.52 4.22 -3.69
N ALA A 175 6.90 5.33 -3.32
CA ALA A 175 5.87 5.36 -2.29
C ALA A 175 4.64 4.53 -2.71
N VAL A 176 4.15 4.70 -3.93
CA VAL A 176 3.03 3.92 -4.49
C VAL A 176 3.36 2.42 -4.50
N ILE A 177 4.55 2.04 -4.95
CA ILE A 177 5.02 0.64 -4.95
C ILE A 177 5.05 0.08 -3.52
N SER A 178 5.58 0.83 -2.56
CA SER A 178 5.67 0.40 -1.16
C SER A 178 4.29 0.13 -0.56
N VAL A 179 3.33 1.02 -0.81
CA VAL A 179 1.94 0.86 -0.37
C VAL A 179 1.31 -0.35 -1.06
N ALA A 180 1.48 -0.49 -2.38
CA ALA A 180 0.93 -1.60 -3.15
C ALA A 180 1.46 -2.95 -2.68
N VAL A 181 2.77 -3.09 -2.47
CA VAL A 181 3.40 -4.31 -1.93
C VAL A 181 2.83 -4.65 -0.55
N THR A 182 2.70 -3.64 0.33
CA THR A 182 2.15 -3.83 1.67
C THR A 182 0.71 -4.36 1.65
N ILE A 183 -0.14 -3.81 0.80
CA ILE A 183 -1.54 -4.25 0.64
C ILE A 183 -1.59 -5.66 0.04
N ILE A 184 -0.81 -5.93 -1.00
CA ILE A 184 -0.77 -7.25 -1.66
C ILE A 184 -0.33 -8.33 -0.66
N VAL A 185 0.71 -8.08 0.14
CA VAL A 185 1.19 -9.00 1.16
C VAL A 185 0.10 -9.29 2.18
N LEU A 186 -0.60 -8.26 2.69
CA LEU A 186 -1.71 -8.44 3.63
C LEU A 186 -2.82 -9.31 3.05
N LEU A 187 -3.25 -9.03 1.81
CA LEU A 187 -4.31 -9.78 1.14
C LEU A 187 -3.92 -11.25 0.93
N ILE A 188 -2.71 -11.50 0.45
CA ILE A 188 -2.19 -12.85 0.22
C ILE A 188 -2.13 -13.61 1.55
N VAL A 189 -1.45 -13.06 2.55
CA VAL A 189 -1.29 -13.71 3.86
C VAL A 189 -2.64 -14.04 4.48
N SER A 190 -3.57 -13.08 4.55
CA SER A 190 -4.88 -13.27 5.15
C SER A 190 -5.71 -14.33 4.41
N THR A 191 -5.65 -14.33 3.09
CA THR A 191 -6.40 -15.28 2.26
C THR A 191 -5.86 -16.70 2.40
N TYR A 192 -4.54 -16.87 2.33
CA TYR A 192 -3.91 -18.18 2.43
C TYR A 192 -3.97 -18.76 3.85
N ALA A 193 -3.85 -17.92 4.88
CA ALA A 193 -4.08 -18.33 6.27
C ALA A 193 -5.52 -18.83 6.46
N SER A 194 -6.52 -18.13 5.94
CA SER A 194 -7.92 -18.57 5.97
C SER A 194 -8.14 -19.84 5.14
N LEU A 195 -7.45 -19.99 4.02
CA LEU A 195 -7.57 -21.18 3.16
C LEU A 195 -7.12 -22.44 3.89
N ILE A 196 -5.93 -22.44 4.52
CA ILE A 196 -5.43 -23.59 5.27
C ILE A 196 -6.27 -23.84 6.53
N GLY A 197 -6.69 -22.76 7.21
CA GLY A 197 -7.53 -22.84 8.39
C GLY A 197 -8.84 -23.55 8.11
N ASN A 198 -9.55 -23.12 7.07
CA ASN A 198 -10.80 -23.77 6.64
C ASN A 198 -10.61 -25.21 6.18
N GLU A 199 -9.49 -25.53 5.51
CA GLU A 199 -9.22 -26.89 5.05
C GLU A 199 -9.06 -27.86 6.23
N ILE A 200 -8.22 -27.52 7.20
CA ILE A 200 -7.95 -28.34 8.38
C ILE A 200 -9.21 -28.49 9.23
N ALA A 201 -9.92 -27.40 9.49
CA ALA A 201 -11.13 -27.43 10.30
C ALA A 201 -12.27 -28.23 9.65
N ASN A 202 -12.45 -28.12 8.33
CA ASN A 202 -13.45 -28.92 7.61
C ASN A 202 -13.15 -30.42 7.70
N GLU A 203 -11.90 -30.83 7.58
CA GLU A 203 -11.53 -32.23 7.68
C GLU A 203 -11.66 -32.76 9.10
N LYS A 204 -11.37 -31.93 10.11
CA LYS A 204 -11.50 -32.30 11.51
C LYS A 204 -12.97 -32.40 11.92
N SER A 205 -13.81 -31.41 11.59
CA SER A 205 -15.24 -31.39 11.95
C SER A 205 -16.04 -32.47 11.26
N SER A 206 -15.66 -32.85 10.03
CA SER A 206 -16.31 -33.98 9.30
C SER A 206 -15.73 -35.33 9.64
N ARG A 207 -14.80 -35.44 10.59
CA ARG A 207 -14.07 -36.66 10.98
C ARG A 207 -13.28 -37.32 9.85
N ILE A 208 -13.15 -36.67 8.68
CA ILE A 208 -12.29 -37.13 7.58
C ILE A 208 -10.83 -37.20 8.04
N MET A 209 -10.46 -36.36 8.99
CA MET A 209 -9.10 -36.33 9.56
C MET A 209 -8.71 -37.67 10.18
N GLU A 210 -9.62 -38.37 10.83
CA GLU A 210 -9.37 -39.70 11.43
C GLU A 210 -9.01 -40.73 10.35
N THR A 211 -9.78 -40.75 9.24
CA THR A 211 -9.50 -41.62 8.09
C THR A 211 -8.18 -41.27 7.42
N LEU A 212 -7.87 -39.98 7.28
CA LEU A 212 -6.61 -39.53 6.70
C LEU A 212 -5.41 -39.94 7.56
N LEU A 213 -5.53 -39.83 8.89
CA LEU A 213 -4.49 -40.23 9.83
C LEU A 213 -4.34 -41.75 9.96
N ALA A 214 -5.36 -42.53 9.67
CA ALA A 214 -5.23 -43.98 9.54
C ALA A 214 -4.44 -44.40 8.29
N ALA A 215 -4.46 -43.56 7.22
CA ALA A 215 -3.77 -43.85 5.98
C ALA A 215 -2.37 -43.17 5.90
N SER A 216 -2.12 -42.09 6.68
CA SER A 216 -0.86 -41.33 6.64
C SER A 216 -0.58 -40.67 7.99
N SER A 217 0.71 -40.39 8.27
CA SER A 217 1.10 -39.73 9.51
C SER A 217 0.61 -38.27 9.57
N ALA A 218 0.35 -37.76 10.79
CA ALA A 218 0.02 -36.34 11.01
C ALA A 218 1.08 -35.40 10.45
N GLN A 219 2.35 -35.81 10.48
CA GLN A 219 3.46 -35.09 9.87
C GLN A 219 3.30 -34.98 8.34
N ALA A 220 2.94 -36.08 7.68
CA ALA A 220 2.74 -36.09 6.23
C ALA A 220 1.54 -35.20 5.82
N GLN A 221 0.46 -35.20 6.61
CA GLN A 221 -0.68 -34.31 6.42
C GLN A 221 -0.31 -32.84 6.60
N TYR A 222 0.41 -32.51 7.68
CA TYR A 222 0.84 -31.15 7.97
C TYR A 222 1.73 -30.57 6.87
N PHE A 223 2.87 -31.21 6.57
CA PHE A 223 3.77 -30.70 5.54
C PHE A 223 3.16 -30.80 4.13
N GLY A 224 2.37 -31.84 3.87
CA GLY A 224 1.70 -32.00 2.60
C GLY A 224 0.74 -30.84 2.30
N LYS A 225 -0.07 -30.43 3.28
CA LYS A 225 -0.98 -29.28 3.13
C LYS A 225 -0.23 -27.97 3.00
N LEU A 226 0.78 -27.73 3.84
CA LEU A 226 1.62 -26.52 3.73
C LEU A 226 2.25 -26.42 2.34
N LEU A 227 2.86 -27.49 1.83
CA LEU A 227 3.48 -27.51 0.50
C LEU A 227 2.46 -27.36 -0.62
N GLY A 228 1.29 -28.03 -0.52
CA GLY A 228 0.23 -27.94 -1.52
C GLY A 228 -0.33 -26.51 -1.63
N ILE A 229 -0.55 -25.86 -0.51
CA ILE A 229 -1.06 -24.47 -0.46
C ILE A 229 0.03 -23.46 -0.87
N THR A 230 1.28 -23.69 -0.47
CA THR A 230 2.41 -22.88 -0.97
C THR A 230 2.56 -23.02 -2.48
N GLY A 231 2.32 -24.21 -3.04
CA GLY A 231 2.27 -24.42 -4.49
C GLY A 231 1.19 -23.58 -5.19
N LEU A 232 0.01 -23.43 -4.58
CA LEU A 232 -1.05 -22.54 -5.09
C LEU A 232 -0.60 -21.07 -5.07
N LEU A 233 0.05 -20.65 -3.98
CA LEU A 233 0.62 -19.30 -3.88
C LEU A 233 1.63 -19.04 -5.00
N VAL A 234 2.57 -19.97 -5.24
CA VAL A 234 3.53 -19.84 -6.34
C VAL A 234 2.82 -19.72 -7.68
N THR A 235 1.79 -20.55 -7.92
CA THR A 235 0.98 -20.47 -9.15
C THR A 235 0.30 -19.11 -9.29
N GLN A 236 -0.25 -18.55 -8.20
CA GLN A 236 -0.86 -17.22 -8.21
C GLN A 236 0.15 -16.13 -8.51
N LEU A 237 1.32 -16.14 -7.86
CA LEU A 237 2.37 -15.16 -8.10
C LEU A 237 2.91 -15.23 -9.53
N LEU A 238 3.11 -16.44 -10.07
CA LEU A 238 3.48 -16.64 -11.48
C LEU A 238 2.41 -16.13 -12.43
N SER A 239 1.12 -16.33 -12.10
CA SER A 239 0.01 -15.78 -12.89
C SER A 239 0.07 -14.25 -12.95
N TYR A 240 0.44 -13.57 -11.86
CA TYR A 240 0.61 -12.11 -11.87
C TYR A 240 1.79 -11.67 -12.73
N VAL A 241 2.89 -12.42 -12.74
CA VAL A 241 4.02 -12.15 -13.66
C VAL A 241 3.58 -12.28 -15.11
N VAL A 242 2.86 -13.35 -15.46
CA VAL A 242 2.33 -13.56 -16.81
C VAL A 242 1.37 -12.44 -17.22
N LEU A 243 0.47 -12.03 -16.32
CA LEU A 243 -0.46 -10.93 -16.57
C LEU A 243 0.28 -9.59 -16.73
N GLY A 244 1.32 -9.32 -15.93
CA GLY A 244 2.15 -8.12 -16.04
C GLY A 244 2.89 -8.06 -17.39
N VAL A 245 3.45 -9.19 -17.84
CA VAL A 245 4.09 -9.29 -19.16
C VAL A 245 3.05 -9.10 -20.27
N GLY A 246 1.88 -9.74 -20.16
CA GLY A 246 0.77 -9.55 -21.10
C GLY A 246 0.29 -8.10 -21.18
N ALA A 247 0.14 -7.45 -20.04
CA ALA A 247 -0.21 -6.03 -19.97
C ALA A 247 0.84 -5.13 -20.64
N ASN A 248 2.12 -5.45 -20.49
CA ASN A 248 3.20 -4.72 -21.17
C ASN A 248 3.16 -4.89 -22.69
N LEU A 249 2.83 -6.08 -23.20
CA LEU A 249 2.79 -6.36 -24.63
C LEU A 249 1.54 -5.80 -25.32
N PHE A 250 0.38 -5.87 -24.67
CA PHE A 250 -0.91 -5.57 -25.27
C PHE A 250 -1.64 -4.36 -24.67
N GLY A 251 -1.27 -3.93 -23.47
CA GLY A 251 -2.00 -2.91 -22.71
C GLY A 251 -1.49 -1.46 -22.89
N GLN A 252 -0.44 -1.23 -23.67
CA GLN A 252 0.19 0.11 -23.78
C GLN A 252 -0.70 1.20 -24.39
N GLN A 253 -1.78 0.81 -25.05
CA GLN A 253 -2.76 1.75 -25.62
C GLN A 253 -3.73 2.31 -24.55
N ILE A 254 -3.82 1.66 -23.39
CA ILE A 254 -4.70 2.07 -22.28
C ILE A 254 -3.88 2.93 -21.32
N THR A 255 -4.24 4.21 -21.18
CA THR A 255 -3.51 5.21 -20.37
C THR A 255 -3.25 4.73 -18.93
N MET A 256 -4.26 4.13 -18.28
CA MET A 256 -4.12 3.56 -16.94
C MET A 256 -3.08 2.42 -16.87
N VAL A 257 -3.10 1.53 -17.86
CA VAL A 257 -2.14 0.41 -17.93
C VAL A 257 -0.73 0.93 -18.14
N LYS A 258 -0.57 1.90 -19.05
CA LYS A 258 0.73 2.55 -19.30
C LYS A 258 1.27 3.22 -18.04
N GLN A 259 0.44 3.89 -17.27
CA GLN A 259 0.82 4.53 -16.00
C GLN A 259 1.19 3.49 -14.92
N ALA A 260 0.41 2.42 -14.79
CA ALA A 260 0.75 1.32 -13.89
C ALA A 260 2.06 0.61 -14.29
N LEU A 261 2.28 0.39 -15.59
CA LEU A 261 3.51 -0.21 -16.09
C LEU A 261 4.74 0.68 -15.86
N SER A 262 4.61 2.00 -15.93
CA SER A 262 5.73 2.92 -15.65
C SER A 262 6.25 2.77 -14.21
N TYR A 263 5.38 2.45 -13.25
CA TYR A 263 5.81 2.12 -11.88
C TYR A 263 6.55 0.78 -11.82
N LEU A 264 6.12 -0.23 -12.58
CA LEU A 264 6.77 -1.55 -12.60
C LEU A 264 8.13 -1.52 -13.30
N THR A 265 8.29 -0.72 -14.35
CA THR A 265 9.57 -0.57 -15.06
C THR A 265 10.65 0.12 -14.21
N ALA A 266 10.25 0.86 -13.18
CA ALA A 266 11.18 1.43 -12.20
C ALA A 266 11.78 0.36 -11.26
N LEU A 267 11.24 -0.88 -11.24
CA LEU A 267 11.70 -1.97 -10.38
C LEU A 267 12.74 -2.83 -11.10
N THR A 268 13.84 -3.11 -10.41
CA THR A 268 14.83 -4.05 -10.93
C THR A 268 14.33 -5.50 -10.87
N PRO A 269 14.71 -6.39 -11.81
CA PRO A 269 14.37 -7.80 -11.73
C PRO A 269 14.81 -8.45 -10.42
N ALA A 270 15.94 -8.02 -9.87
CA ALA A 270 16.43 -8.49 -8.57
C ALA A 270 15.46 -8.15 -7.42
N PHE A 271 14.90 -6.94 -7.43
CA PHE A 271 13.90 -6.53 -6.44
C PHE A 271 12.61 -7.37 -6.55
N LEU A 272 12.14 -7.61 -7.77
CA LEU A 272 10.95 -8.45 -8.01
C LEU A 272 11.17 -9.88 -7.52
N THR A 273 12.33 -10.48 -7.83
CA THR A 273 12.69 -11.82 -7.37
C THR A 273 12.79 -11.89 -5.85
N TYR A 274 13.44 -10.89 -5.23
CA TYR A 274 13.52 -10.79 -3.77
C TYR A 274 12.14 -10.72 -3.13
N THR A 275 11.28 -9.83 -3.61
CA THR A 275 9.91 -9.66 -3.09
C THR A 275 9.08 -10.92 -3.28
N PHE A 276 9.21 -11.59 -4.43
CA PHE A 276 8.54 -12.86 -4.71
C PHE A 276 8.92 -13.95 -3.69
N VAL A 277 10.21 -14.17 -3.46
CA VAL A 277 10.70 -15.13 -2.46
C VAL A 277 10.26 -14.74 -1.06
N PHE A 278 10.33 -13.45 -0.74
CA PHE A 278 9.96 -12.94 0.57
C PHE A 278 8.47 -13.15 0.88
N ILE A 279 7.58 -12.95 -0.10
CA ILE A 279 6.14 -13.23 0.04
C ILE A 279 5.89 -14.72 0.31
N ILE A 280 6.63 -15.62 -0.34
CA ILE A 280 6.48 -17.06 -0.10
C ILE A 280 6.90 -17.41 1.34
N VAL A 281 8.04 -16.93 1.80
CA VAL A 281 8.54 -17.16 3.16
C VAL A 281 7.58 -16.57 4.20
N ALA A 282 7.15 -15.33 3.99
CA ALA A 282 6.19 -14.66 4.83
C ALA A 282 4.86 -15.43 4.95
N THR A 283 4.26 -15.77 3.80
CA THR A 283 3.01 -16.53 3.78
C THR A 283 3.19 -17.89 4.47
N GLY A 284 4.33 -18.55 4.27
CA GLY A 284 4.66 -19.80 4.96
C GLY A 284 4.61 -19.69 6.48
N LEU A 285 5.16 -18.62 7.06
CA LEU A 285 5.08 -18.35 8.51
C LEU A 285 3.64 -18.28 9.00
N TYR A 286 2.77 -17.55 8.28
CA TYR A 286 1.37 -17.41 8.64
C TYR A 286 0.55 -18.67 8.37
N LEU A 287 0.88 -19.44 7.33
CA LEU A 287 0.26 -20.76 7.08
C LEU A 287 0.50 -21.71 8.25
N ILE A 288 1.69 -21.70 8.83
CA ILE A 288 2.01 -22.53 10.00
C ILE A 288 1.17 -22.12 11.20
N LEU A 289 1.11 -20.82 11.51
CA LEU A 289 0.28 -20.32 12.61
C LEU A 289 -1.20 -20.65 12.39
N ALA A 290 -1.70 -20.46 11.17
CA ALA A 290 -3.07 -20.79 10.82
C ALA A 290 -3.37 -22.29 10.93
N ALA A 291 -2.42 -23.15 10.53
CA ALA A 291 -2.57 -24.60 10.68
C ALA A 291 -2.61 -25.03 12.14
N ILE A 292 -1.78 -24.43 13.00
CA ILE A 292 -1.81 -24.69 14.45
C ILE A 292 -3.14 -24.21 15.03
N ALA A 293 -3.58 -22.98 14.73
CA ALA A 293 -4.83 -22.44 15.25
C ALA A 293 -6.06 -23.27 14.80
N ALA A 294 -6.09 -23.68 13.53
CA ALA A 294 -7.16 -24.50 13.01
C ALA A 294 -7.17 -25.94 13.58
N SER A 295 -6.00 -26.46 13.97
CA SER A 295 -5.94 -27.80 14.60
C SER A 295 -6.63 -27.86 15.96
N LEU A 296 -6.84 -26.71 16.62
CA LEU A 296 -7.56 -26.61 17.90
C LEU A 296 -9.09 -26.57 17.77
N VAL A 297 -9.58 -26.26 16.57
CA VAL A 297 -11.02 -26.09 16.32
C VAL A 297 -11.69 -27.45 16.08
N ASN A 298 -12.86 -27.66 16.67
CA ASN A 298 -13.67 -28.86 16.49
C ASN A 298 -14.83 -28.66 15.52
N ASP A 299 -15.27 -27.41 15.31
CA ASP A 299 -16.37 -27.05 14.43
C ASP A 299 -15.94 -25.98 13.43
N THR A 300 -16.40 -26.09 12.18
CA THR A 300 -16.13 -25.11 11.12
C THR A 300 -16.63 -23.69 11.44
N SER A 301 -17.71 -23.57 12.23
CA SER A 301 -18.23 -22.27 12.69
C SER A 301 -17.23 -21.48 13.54
N GLN A 302 -16.32 -22.18 14.23
CA GLN A 302 -15.30 -21.56 15.11
C GLN A 302 -14.03 -21.15 14.35
N VAL A 303 -13.87 -21.50 13.08
CA VAL A 303 -12.64 -21.22 12.31
C VAL A 303 -12.35 -19.73 12.25
N SER A 304 -13.36 -18.92 11.98
CA SER A 304 -13.20 -17.46 11.90
C SER A 304 -12.64 -16.91 13.22
N GLN A 305 -13.11 -17.40 14.36
CA GLN A 305 -12.63 -16.99 15.66
C GLN A 305 -11.19 -17.45 15.92
N ALA A 306 -10.85 -18.68 15.50
CA ALA A 306 -9.49 -19.22 15.64
C ALA A 306 -8.48 -18.46 14.75
N MET A 307 -8.93 -17.89 13.62
CA MET A 307 -8.08 -17.12 12.73
C MET A 307 -7.86 -15.66 13.19
N VAL A 308 -8.65 -15.14 14.14
CA VAL A 308 -8.50 -13.75 14.63
C VAL A 308 -7.07 -13.43 15.09
N PRO A 309 -6.38 -14.25 15.91
CA PRO A 309 -5.01 -13.95 16.31
C PRO A 309 -4.04 -13.86 15.11
N VAL A 310 -4.22 -14.74 14.12
CA VAL A 310 -3.37 -14.80 12.92
C VAL A 310 -3.57 -13.57 12.05
N THR A 311 -4.82 -13.19 11.81
CA THR A 311 -5.16 -12.01 10.99
C THR A 311 -4.81 -10.71 11.71
N THR A 312 -4.98 -10.64 13.03
CA THR A 312 -4.55 -9.48 13.83
C THR A 312 -3.03 -9.30 13.77
N LEU A 313 -2.27 -10.42 13.88
CA LEU A 313 -0.82 -10.38 13.71
C LEU A 313 -0.43 -9.86 12.32
N ALA A 314 -1.17 -10.23 11.27
CA ALA A 314 -0.93 -9.78 9.90
C ALA A 314 -1.21 -8.27 9.69
N MET A 315 -2.00 -7.64 10.56
CA MET A 315 -2.22 -6.19 10.53
C MET A 315 -1.00 -5.38 10.97
N ILE A 316 -0.14 -5.93 11.84
CA ILE A 316 1.05 -5.22 12.33
C ILE A 316 2.00 -4.86 11.18
N PRO A 317 2.45 -5.81 10.33
CA PRO A 317 3.31 -5.47 9.18
C PRO A 317 2.64 -4.52 8.19
N TYR A 318 1.31 -4.55 8.06
CA TYR A 318 0.56 -3.62 7.23
C TYR A 318 0.70 -2.18 7.74
N VAL A 319 0.45 -1.95 9.03
CA VAL A 319 0.56 -0.62 9.65
C VAL A 319 2.00 -0.09 9.59
N VAL A 320 2.98 -0.95 9.91
CA VAL A 320 4.41 -0.58 9.87
C VAL A 320 4.87 -0.32 8.42
N GLY A 321 4.39 -1.11 7.46
CA GLY A 321 4.66 -0.93 6.04
C GLY A 321 4.14 0.40 5.50
N LEU A 322 2.91 0.79 5.87
CA LEU A 322 2.36 2.11 5.54
C LEU A 322 3.16 3.25 6.19
N ALA A 323 3.53 3.10 7.47
CA ALA A 323 4.36 4.08 8.16
C ALA A 323 5.74 4.24 7.48
N SER A 324 6.33 3.15 6.97
CA SER A 324 7.60 3.20 6.24
C SER A 324 7.48 3.93 4.89
N ALA A 325 6.33 3.83 4.25
CA ALA A 325 6.08 4.51 2.97
C ALA A 325 5.89 6.02 3.13
N SER A 326 5.25 6.47 4.24
CA SER A 326 4.92 7.89 4.47
C SER A 326 6.03 8.69 5.14
N ASN A 327 6.75 8.13 6.10
CA ASN A 327 7.71 8.86 6.96
C ASN A 327 9.19 8.57 6.63
N GLY A 328 9.44 7.79 5.60
CA GLY A 328 10.80 7.41 5.19
C GLY A 328 11.50 6.47 6.18
N GLY A 329 12.57 5.84 5.70
CA GLY A 329 13.32 4.83 6.44
C GLY A 329 14.22 5.34 7.58
N ASN A 330 14.13 6.61 7.96
CA ASN A 330 14.95 7.18 9.05
C ASN A 330 14.44 6.83 10.46
N ASN A 331 13.23 6.26 10.58
CA ASN A 331 12.72 5.84 11.88
C ASN A 331 13.39 4.55 12.32
N ILE A 332 14.10 4.60 13.45
CA ILE A 332 14.81 3.44 14.04
C ILE A 332 13.86 2.27 14.34
N VAL A 333 12.63 2.56 14.75
CA VAL A 333 11.62 1.54 15.06
C VAL A 333 11.24 0.75 13.81
N VAL A 334 11.02 1.44 12.68
CA VAL A 334 10.73 0.82 11.38
C VAL A 334 11.89 -0.07 10.94
N ARG A 335 13.14 0.39 11.13
CA ARG A 335 14.35 -0.40 10.82
C ARG A 335 14.47 -1.67 11.65
N ILE A 336 14.15 -1.62 12.94
CA ILE A 336 14.15 -2.81 13.81
C ILE A 336 13.08 -3.79 13.36
N PHE A 337 11.85 -3.31 13.09
CA PHE A 337 10.74 -4.15 12.64
C PHE A 337 11.01 -4.82 11.29
N ALA A 338 11.86 -4.24 10.46
CA ALA A 338 12.27 -4.83 9.19
C ALA A 338 13.08 -6.15 9.32
N TYR A 339 13.56 -6.49 10.52
CA TYR A 339 14.27 -7.76 10.79
C TYR A 339 13.44 -8.75 11.58
N ILE A 340 12.26 -8.35 12.10
CA ILE A 340 11.42 -9.24 12.91
C ILE A 340 10.57 -10.10 11.97
N PRO A 341 10.70 -11.45 12.00
CA PRO A 341 9.80 -12.33 11.27
C PRO A 341 8.34 -12.01 11.56
N PHE A 342 7.44 -12.18 10.61
CA PHE A 342 6.05 -11.73 10.58
C PHE A 342 5.84 -10.23 10.34
N ILE A 343 6.80 -9.34 10.65
CA ILE A 343 6.65 -7.89 10.41
C ILE A 343 7.49 -7.45 9.21
N SER A 344 8.65 -8.04 9.03
CA SER A 344 9.62 -7.69 7.98
C SER A 344 9.08 -7.78 6.55
N GLN A 345 8.05 -8.58 6.32
CA GLN A 345 7.51 -8.92 4.99
C GLN A 345 6.96 -7.73 4.18
N SER A 346 6.42 -6.73 4.84
CA SER A 346 5.98 -5.49 4.19
C SER A 346 7.02 -4.39 4.34
N THR A 347 7.72 -4.37 5.47
CA THR A 347 8.63 -3.30 5.85
C THR A 347 9.94 -3.35 5.06
N MET A 348 10.57 -4.52 4.97
CA MET A 348 11.88 -4.64 4.30
C MET A 348 11.81 -4.39 2.79
N PRO A 349 10.84 -4.96 2.02
CA PRO A 349 10.67 -4.59 0.62
C PRO A 349 10.39 -3.11 0.40
N SER A 350 9.60 -2.47 1.29
CA SER A 350 9.34 -1.04 1.25
C SER A 350 10.62 -0.22 1.46
N LEU A 351 11.43 -0.55 2.48
CA LEU A 351 12.70 0.12 2.73
C LEU A 351 13.71 -0.07 1.58
N LEU A 352 13.74 -1.27 0.98
CA LEU A 352 14.61 -1.57 -0.15
C LEU A 352 14.18 -0.81 -1.41
N ALA A 353 12.87 -0.73 -1.71
CA ALA A 353 12.34 0.04 -2.83
C ALA A 353 12.71 1.51 -2.74
N ASN A 354 12.65 2.07 -1.52
CA ASN A 354 13.00 3.46 -1.24
C ASN A 354 14.51 3.70 -1.04
N GLN A 355 15.35 2.67 -1.19
CA GLN A 355 16.83 2.73 -1.03
C GLN A 355 17.29 3.16 0.37
N TYR A 356 16.47 2.95 1.41
CA TYR A 356 16.84 3.20 2.82
C TYR A 356 17.70 2.08 3.41
N VAL A 357 17.72 0.91 2.77
CA VAL A 357 18.53 -0.25 3.15
C VAL A 357 19.27 -0.79 1.94
N ASN A 358 20.43 -1.42 2.21
CA ASN A 358 21.23 -2.06 1.19
C ASN A 358 20.77 -3.52 0.96
N TRP A 359 21.13 -4.09 -0.19
CA TRP A 359 20.86 -5.48 -0.54
C TRP A 359 21.33 -6.48 0.52
N TRP A 360 22.45 -6.21 1.17
CA TRP A 360 22.96 -7.06 2.24
C TRP A 360 22.01 -7.13 3.45
N GLN A 361 21.46 -6.00 3.84
CA GLN A 361 20.47 -5.91 4.92
C GLN A 361 19.16 -6.62 4.56
N ALA A 362 18.73 -6.49 3.32
CA ALA A 362 17.55 -7.18 2.81
C ALA A 362 17.73 -8.70 2.82
N LEU A 363 18.88 -9.22 2.36
CA LEU A 363 19.21 -10.64 2.40
C LEU A 363 19.33 -11.17 3.84
N LEU A 364 19.89 -10.38 4.77
CA LEU A 364 19.93 -10.73 6.18
C LEU A 364 18.54 -10.92 6.77
N SER A 365 17.61 -9.98 6.49
CA SER A 365 16.22 -10.09 6.94
C SER A 365 15.50 -11.31 6.37
N LEU A 366 15.71 -11.60 5.09
CA LEU A 366 15.17 -12.80 4.44
C LEU A 366 15.72 -14.07 5.10
N THR A 367 17.02 -14.12 5.40
CA THR A 367 17.67 -15.24 6.05
C THR A 367 17.10 -15.47 7.46
N ILE A 368 16.94 -14.41 8.26
CA ILE A 368 16.32 -14.49 9.59
C ILE A 368 14.90 -15.05 9.48
N SER A 369 14.11 -14.55 8.51
CA SER A 369 12.73 -15.01 8.28
C SER A 369 12.69 -16.48 7.83
N LEU A 370 13.65 -16.92 7.01
CA LEU A 370 13.77 -18.32 6.58
C LEU A 370 14.14 -19.25 7.74
N ILE A 371 15.07 -18.85 8.59
CA ILE A 371 15.42 -19.61 9.81
C ILE A 371 14.19 -19.72 10.71
N ALA A 372 13.47 -18.63 10.92
CA ALA A 372 12.24 -18.62 11.70
C ALA A 372 11.16 -19.53 11.08
N LEU A 373 11.03 -19.54 9.75
CA LEU A 373 10.11 -20.45 9.04
C LEU A 373 10.43 -21.91 9.32
N VAL A 374 11.70 -22.30 9.19
CA VAL A 374 12.13 -23.70 9.43
C VAL A 374 11.91 -24.09 10.88
N ALA A 375 12.32 -23.24 11.83
CA ALA A 375 12.14 -23.49 13.25
C ALA A 375 10.65 -23.62 13.62
N LEU A 376 9.84 -22.69 13.13
CA LEU A 376 8.38 -22.70 13.37
C LEU A 376 7.70 -23.90 12.70
N ALA A 377 8.16 -24.33 11.53
CA ALA A 377 7.62 -25.50 10.84
C ALA A 377 7.85 -26.79 11.64
N GLN A 378 9.05 -26.96 12.20
CA GLN A 378 9.40 -28.11 13.05
C GLN A 378 8.62 -28.10 14.37
N TYR A 379 8.50 -26.95 15.01
CA TYR A 379 7.73 -26.79 16.24
C TYR A 379 6.22 -26.96 15.98
N GLY A 380 5.72 -26.32 14.94
CA GLY A 380 4.30 -26.39 14.55
C GLY A 380 3.84 -27.78 14.19
N GLN A 381 4.69 -28.62 13.59
CA GLN A 381 4.41 -30.03 13.35
C GLN A 381 4.05 -30.79 14.62
N LYS A 382 4.80 -30.58 15.71
CA LYS A 382 4.54 -31.26 17.00
C LYS A 382 3.20 -30.80 17.59
N LEU A 383 2.95 -29.49 17.56
CA LEU A 383 1.68 -28.92 18.04
C LEU A 383 0.47 -29.40 17.21
N TYR A 384 0.61 -29.38 15.90
CA TYR A 384 -0.44 -29.86 14.98
C TYR A 384 -0.77 -31.33 15.24
N ALA A 385 0.23 -32.21 15.33
CA ALA A 385 0.01 -33.63 15.56
C ALA A 385 -0.70 -33.92 16.89
N LYS A 386 -0.41 -33.14 17.93
CA LYS A 386 -1.06 -33.25 19.24
C LYS A 386 -2.52 -32.79 19.21
N ASN A 387 -2.75 -31.64 18.56
CA ASN A 387 -4.04 -30.97 18.62
C ASN A 387 -5.07 -31.54 17.62
N VAL A 388 -4.61 -32.07 16.48
CA VAL A 388 -5.51 -32.56 15.43
C VAL A 388 -6.35 -33.76 15.87
N LEU A 389 -5.87 -34.57 16.83
CA LEU A 389 -6.57 -35.69 17.43
C LEU A 389 -7.32 -35.34 18.73
N SER A 390 -7.15 -34.10 19.23
CA SER A 390 -7.79 -33.66 20.47
C SER A 390 -9.13 -32.99 20.16
N TYR A 391 -10.21 -33.50 20.74
CA TYR A 391 -11.56 -32.93 20.67
C TYR A 391 -11.91 -32.35 22.05
N SER A 392 -11.28 -31.28 22.44
CA SER A 392 -11.55 -30.56 23.70
C SER A 392 -12.49 -29.38 23.43
N ASP A 393 -13.51 -29.23 24.29
CA ASP A 393 -14.46 -28.11 24.23
C ASP A 393 -13.99 -26.87 25.02
N GLU A 394 -12.71 -26.84 25.47
CA GLU A 394 -12.15 -25.69 26.15
C GLU A 394 -11.95 -24.49 25.20
N ASN A 395 -11.96 -23.29 25.78
CA ASN A 395 -11.78 -22.04 25.05
C ASN A 395 -10.46 -22.03 24.26
N ILE A 396 -10.54 -21.73 22.94
CA ILE A 396 -9.42 -21.76 21.97
C ILE A 396 -8.19 -21.01 22.47
N LEU A 397 -8.36 -19.84 23.11
CA LEU A 397 -7.26 -19.07 23.69
C LEU A 397 -6.57 -19.80 24.85
N LYS A 398 -7.34 -20.47 25.70
CA LYS A 398 -6.78 -21.29 26.80
C LYS A 398 -6.02 -22.50 26.26
N GLN A 399 -6.54 -23.16 25.23
CA GLN A 399 -5.86 -24.28 24.56
C GLN A 399 -4.59 -23.83 23.87
N LEU A 400 -4.59 -22.68 23.18
CA LEU A 400 -3.39 -22.07 22.58
C LEU A 400 -2.31 -21.81 23.64
N LEU A 401 -2.64 -21.12 24.73
CA LEU A 401 -1.69 -20.83 25.80
C LEU A 401 -1.20 -22.10 26.50
N ALA A 402 -2.08 -23.09 26.71
CA ALA A 402 -1.70 -24.37 27.31
C ALA A 402 -0.81 -25.22 26.39
N SER A 403 -1.02 -25.14 25.06
CA SER A 403 -0.19 -25.87 24.08
C SER A 403 1.25 -25.33 24.04
N PHE A 404 1.44 -24.02 24.21
CA PHE A 404 2.76 -23.39 24.31
C PHE A 404 3.46 -23.63 25.66
N LYS A 405 2.70 -23.84 26.75
CA LYS A 405 3.25 -24.00 28.11
C LYS A 405 3.66 -25.45 28.43
N ARG A 406 3.18 -26.43 27.65
CA ARG A 406 3.41 -27.87 27.87
C ARG A 406 4.36 -28.50 26.85
N SER A 407 4.99 -27.73 25.99
CA SER A 407 6.04 -28.14 25.05
C SER A 407 7.40 -27.63 25.55
#